data_2928e28cf733fc9bd5644d1e3bf2d9d8
#
_entry.id   2928e28cf733fc9bd5644d1e3bf2d9d8
#
_cell.length_a   1.000
_cell.length_b   1.000
_cell.length_c   1.000
_cell.angle_alpha   90.00
_cell.angle_beta   90.00
_cell.angle_gamma   90.00
#
_symmetry.space_group_name_H-M   'P 1'
#
loop_
_entity.id
_entity.type
_entity.pdbx_description
1 polymer ?
#
loop_
_entity_poly.entity_id
_entity_poly.type
_entity_poly.pdbx_seq_one_letter_code
_entity_poly.pdbx_strand_id
1 'polypeptide(L)'
;MKIVTTPMCEEIVRLAGVSDYTVNKHPDEGEGDLAILLSESKVKMDSYPIKINTPSQVFESIKKVSEITGNELSDEDVTAFFDDFEMCKKYLNSDFKRDINVKVYSNFIKDIVLDMGFNIVSDNFDFVIYPDYLKNEVLESENLVEIPSHNSISKNPFEKIEMRYSLLESLI
;
A
#
# COMPACT_ATOMS: atom_id res chain seq x y z
N MET A 1 12.67 22.13 -6.84
CA MET A 1 12.08 21.48 -5.65
C MET A 1 12.84 20.19 -5.40
N LYS A 2 13.40 20.06 -4.22
CA LYS A 2 14.17 18.87 -3.83
C LYS A 2 13.28 17.90 -3.05
N ILE A 3 13.10 16.70 -3.59
CA ILE A 3 12.25 15.67 -2.99
C ILE A 3 13.07 14.80 -2.04
N VAL A 4 12.52 14.53 -0.88
CA VAL A 4 12.99 13.49 0.03
C VAL A 4 11.89 12.45 0.21
N THR A 5 12.25 11.18 0.21
CA THR A 5 11.31 10.10 0.38
C THR A 5 11.84 9.04 1.34
N THR A 6 10.99 8.13 1.76
CA THR A 6 11.38 7.00 2.60
C THR A 6 11.65 5.76 1.74
N PRO A 7 12.38 4.76 2.27
CA PRO A 7 12.59 3.50 1.54
C PRO A 7 11.29 2.82 1.07
N MET A 8 10.19 2.98 1.82
CA MET A 8 8.89 2.40 1.47
C MET A 8 8.21 3.09 0.30
N CYS A 9 8.51 4.36 0.06
CA CYS A 9 7.89 5.17 -0.99
C CYS A 9 8.81 5.43 -2.18
N GLU A 10 10.06 5.01 -2.13
CA GLU A 10 11.06 5.29 -3.18
C GLU A 10 10.59 4.86 -4.57
N GLU A 11 10.03 3.66 -4.70
CA GLU A 11 9.59 3.13 -6.00
C GLU A 11 8.49 4.01 -6.62
N ILE A 12 7.59 4.55 -5.81
CA ILE A 12 6.55 5.47 -6.28
C ILE A 12 7.17 6.74 -6.86
N VAL A 13 8.12 7.31 -6.14
CA VAL A 13 8.84 8.54 -6.56
C VAL A 13 9.61 8.29 -7.87
N ARG A 14 10.29 7.16 -7.96
CA ARG A 14 11.05 6.77 -9.16
C ARG A 14 10.13 6.59 -10.36
N LEU A 15 9.03 5.84 -10.21
CA LEU A 15 8.06 5.60 -11.28
C LEU A 15 7.33 6.86 -11.71
N ALA A 16 7.14 7.81 -10.80
CA ALA A 16 6.55 9.12 -11.12
C ALA A 16 7.46 10.00 -11.98
N GLY A 17 8.67 9.55 -12.29
CA GLY A 17 9.60 10.25 -13.17
C GLY A 17 10.52 11.24 -12.46
N VAL A 18 10.58 11.21 -11.14
CA VAL A 18 11.48 12.07 -10.36
C VAL A 18 12.88 11.48 -10.42
N SER A 19 13.84 12.26 -10.95
CA SER A 19 15.24 11.84 -11.08
C SER A 19 16.14 12.37 -9.96
N ASP A 20 15.76 13.48 -9.34
CA ASP A 20 16.53 14.13 -8.28
C ASP A 20 15.78 14.04 -6.95
N TYR A 21 16.03 12.97 -6.22
CA TYR A 21 15.48 12.78 -4.89
C TYR A 21 16.50 12.11 -3.97
N THR A 22 16.29 12.24 -2.68
CA THR A 22 17.06 11.52 -1.66
C THR A 22 16.15 10.58 -0.86
N VAL A 23 16.71 9.47 -0.42
CA VAL A 23 16.00 8.50 0.42
C VAL A 23 16.51 8.63 1.85
N ASN A 24 15.59 8.86 2.78
CA ASN A 24 15.92 8.96 4.20
C ASN A 24 14.78 8.34 5.02
N LYS A 25 15.13 7.40 5.88
CA LYS A 25 14.16 6.78 6.80
C LYS A 25 13.53 7.81 7.76
N HIS A 26 14.24 8.90 8.01
CA HIS A 26 13.82 10.02 8.84
C HIS A 26 13.90 11.33 8.04
N PRO A 27 12.87 11.66 7.23
CA PRO A 27 12.93 12.81 6.30
C PRO A 27 13.25 14.15 6.95
N ASP A 28 12.83 14.38 8.21
CA ASP A 28 13.14 15.61 8.95
C ASP A 28 14.62 15.80 9.25
N GLU A 29 15.43 14.75 9.19
CA GLU A 29 16.88 14.79 9.40
C GLU A 29 17.63 15.09 8.10
N GLY A 30 16.96 15.05 6.95
CA GLY A 30 17.54 15.30 5.64
C GLY A 30 17.29 16.72 5.16
N GLU A 31 17.92 17.05 4.03
CA GLU A 31 17.70 18.31 3.32
C GLU A 31 16.73 18.07 2.15
N GLY A 32 15.59 18.73 2.19
CA GLY A 32 14.60 18.65 1.11
C GLY A 32 13.54 19.71 1.28
N ASP A 33 12.82 19.98 0.20
CA ASP A 33 11.72 20.93 0.18
C ASP A 33 10.37 20.26 0.46
N LEU A 34 10.23 19.01 0.02
CA LEU A 34 8.99 18.25 0.15
C LEU A 34 9.28 16.78 0.41
N ALA A 35 8.64 16.22 1.43
CA ALA A 35 8.72 14.79 1.73
C ALA A 35 7.54 14.04 1.09
N ILE A 36 7.83 12.95 0.39
CA ILE A 36 6.84 11.98 -0.07
C ILE A 36 6.95 10.76 0.85
N LEU A 37 5.89 10.47 1.57
CA LEU A 37 5.91 9.43 2.60
C LEU A 37 4.52 8.79 2.80
N LEU A 38 4.48 7.70 3.54
CA LEU A 38 3.21 7.04 3.87
C LEU A 38 2.35 7.94 4.78
N SER A 39 1.05 7.87 4.60
CA SER A 39 0.08 8.71 5.33
C SER A 39 0.10 8.50 6.84
N GLU A 40 0.58 7.34 7.33
CA GLU A 40 0.73 7.09 8.76
C GLU A 40 1.98 7.76 9.36
N SER A 41 2.95 8.12 8.55
CA SER A 41 4.19 8.77 8.99
C SER A 41 3.94 10.25 9.29
N LYS A 42 4.64 10.76 10.31
CA LYS A 42 4.52 12.17 10.70
C LYS A 42 5.90 12.83 10.61
N VAL A 43 5.94 13.97 9.95
CA VAL A 43 7.12 14.80 9.82
C VAL A 43 6.77 16.26 10.08
N LYS A 44 7.76 17.08 10.38
CA LYS A 44 7.58 18.52 10.60
C LYS A 44 7.70 19.32 9.31
N MET A 45 8.48 18.82 8.36
CA MET A 45 8.67 19.48 7.06
C MET A 45 7.39 19.34 6.20
N ASP A 46 7.30 20.15 5.15
CA ASP A 46 6.22 20.02 4.18
C ASP A 46 6.22 18.61 3.58
N SER A 47 5.06 18.00 3.53
CA SER A 47 4.92 16.61 3.10
C SER A 47 3.69 16.39 2.24
N TYR A 48 3.81 15.40 1.35
CA TYR A 48 2.68 14.86 0.60
C TYR A 48 2.50 13.40 1.01
N PRO A 49 1.46 13.10 1.78
CA PRO A 49 1.21 11.73 2.24
C PRO A 49 0.58 10.89 1.13
N ILE A 50 1.04 9.64 1.00
CA ILE A 50 0.49 8.68 0.04
C ILE A 50 0.07 7.39 0.72
N LYS A 51 -0.80 6.64 0.07
CA LYS A 51 -1.16 5.27 0.42
C LYS A 51 -0.80 4.35 -0.74
N ILE A 52 -0.29 3.16 -0.41
CA ILE A 52 0.17 2.17 -1.39
C ILE A 52 -0.25 0.74 -1.01
N ASN A 53 -1.37 0.60 -0.31
CA ASN A 53 -1.87 -0.69 0.15
C ASN A 53 -2.62 -1.46 -0.93
N THR A 54 -3.26 -0.76 -1.86
CA THR A 54 -4.08 -1.35 -2.92
C THR A 54 -3.56 -0.91 -4.29
N PRO A 55 -3.87 -1.66 -5.37
CA PRO A 55 -3.49 -1.24 -6.74
C PRO A 55 -3.97 0.16 -7.10
N SER A 56 -5.22 0.50 -6.78
CA SER A 56 -5.75 1.84 -7.08
C SER A 56 -5.02 2.93 -6.30
N GLN A 57 -4.62 2.68 -5.05
CA GLN A 57 -3.82 3.62 -4.26
C GLN A 57 -2.43 3.81 -4.87
N VAL A 58 -1.79 2.74 -5.35
CA VAL A 58 -0.50 2.83 -6.04
C VAL A 58 -0.62 3.65 -7.31
N PHE A 59 -1.64 3.39 -8.12
CA PHE A 59 -1.92 4.15 -9.34
C PHE A 59 -2.08 5.66 -9.04
N GLU A 60 -2.98 5.99 -8.12
CA GLU A 60 -3.24 7.38 -7.73
C GLU A 60 -1.99 8.06 -7.15
N SER A 61 -1.21 7.34 -6.36
CA SER A 61 0.02 7.89 -5.77
C SER A 61 1.05 8.23 -6.83
N ILE A 62 1.29 7.35 -7.80
CA ILE A 62 2.20 7.62 -8.92
C ILE A 62 1.72 8.83 -9.72
N LYS A 63 0.42 8.89 -10.06
CA LYS A 63 -0.17 10.01 -10.79
C LYS A 63 0.04 11.33 -10.05
N LYS A 64 -0.30 11.37 -8.77
CA LYS A 64 -0.20 12.58 -7.96
C LYS A 64 1.22 13.05 -7.78
N VAL A 65 2.16 12.14 -7.50
CA VAL A 65 3.58 12.52 -7.40
C VAL A 65 4.09 13.04 -8.74
N SER A 66 3.69 12.44 -9.86
CA SER A 66 4.07 12.95 -11.18
C SER A 66 3.52 14.37 -11.43
N GLU A 67 2.28 14.62 -11.05
CA GLU A 67 1.66 15.96 -11.19
C GLU A 67 2.39 17.02 -10.37
N ILE A 68 2.59 16.78 -9.08
CA ILE A 68 3.22 17.76 -8.18
C ILE A 68 4.71 18.00 -8.49
N THR A 69 5.36 17.07 -9.17
CA THR A 69 6.76 17.20 -9.60
C THR A 69 6.91 17.64 -11.05
N GLY A 70 5.80 17.88 -11.74
CA GLY A 70 5.80 18.43 -13.11
C GLY A 70 6.07 17.42 -14.23
N ASN A 71 6.01 16.12 -13.94
CA ASN A 71 6.27 15.07 -14.94
C ASN A 71 5.02 14.67 -15.74
N GLU A 72 3.83 14.85 -15.19
CA GLU A 72 2.53 14.70 -15.86
C GLU A 72 2.36 13.39 -16.65
N LEU A 73 2.62 12.25 -16.02
CA LEU A 73 2.43 10.94 -16.64
C LEU A 73 0.96 10.72 -17.03
N SER A 74 0.73 10.13 -18.21
CA SER A 74 -0.61 9.73 -18.64
C SER A 74 -1.10 8.51 -17.86
N ASP A 75 -2.41 8.25 -17.94
CA ASP A 75 -3.01 7.04 -17.35
C ASP A 75 -2.44 5.78 -18.01
N GLU A 76 -2.20 5.81 -19.32
CA GLU A 76 -1.57 4.69 -20.04
C GLU A 76 -0.15 4.42 -19.55
N ASP A 77 0.65 5.47 -19.31
CA ASP A 77 2.00 5.33 -18.77
C ASP A 77 2.01 4.62 -17.42
N VAL A 78 1.11 5.04 -16.53
CA VAL A 78 1.01 4.46 -15.18
C VAL A 78 0.45 3.04 -15.23
N THR A 79 -0.58 2.80 -16.04
CA THR A 79 -1.18 1.47 -16.21
C THR A 79 -0.13 0.44 -16.69
N ALA A 80 0.79 0.85 -17.56
CA ALA A 80 1.85 -0.03 -18.05
C ALA A 80 2.76 -0.58 -16.95
N PHE A 81 2.93 0.14 -15.83
CA PHE A 81 3.72 -0.36 -14.69
C PHE A 81 3.10 -1.60 -14.02
N PHE A 82 1.79 -1.83 -14.22
CA PHE A 82 1.08 -2.96 -13.64
C PHE A 82 1.16 -4.24 -14.49
N ASP A 83 1.70 -4.19 -15.69
CA ASP A 83 1.61 -5.27 -16.69
C ASP A 83 2.20 -6.60 -16.21
N ASP A 84 3.27 -6.57 -15.42
CA ASP A 84 3.95 -7.77 -14.92
C ASP A 84 3.36 -8.31 -13.60
N PHE A 85 2.28 -7.69 -13.08
CA PHE A 85 1.73 -8.00 -11.77
C PHE A 85 0.25 -8.39 -11.87
N GLU A 86 -0.03 -9.68 -11.87
CA GLU A 86 -1.39 -10.22 -12.11
C GLU A 86 -2.42 -9.74 -11.09
N MET A 87 -2.08 -9.77 -9.80
CA MET A 87 -3.01 -9.32 -8.74
C MET A 87 -3.24 -7.82 -8.84
N CYS A 88 -2.19 -7.05 -9.10
CA CYS A 88 -2.32 -5.60 -9.30
C CYS A 88 -3.26 -5.28 -10.47
N LYS A 89 -3.11 -5.95 -11.59
CA LYS A 89 -3.99 -5.77 -12.76
C LYS A 89 -5.42 -6.18 -12.45
N LYS A 90 -5.60 -7.34 -11.80
CA LYS A 90 -6.92 -7.88 -11.47
C LYS A 90 -7.74 -6.94 -10.58
N TYR A 91 -7.09 -6.33 -9.59
CA TYR A 91 -7.76 -5.47 -8.62
C TYR A 91 -7.70 -3.99 -8.92
N LEU A 92 -6.98 -3.57 -9.95
CA LEU A 92 -6.98 -2.16 -10.38
C LEU A 92 -8.37 -1.78 -10.88
N ASN A 93 -9.00 -0.81 -10.20
CA ASN A 93 -10.36 -0.35 -10.50
C ASN A 93 -11.42 -1.47 -10.45
N SER A 94 -11.22 -2.46 -9.60
CA SER A 94 -12.15 -3.58 -9.43
C SER A 94 -13.33 -3.19 -8.54
N ASP A 95 -14.43 -3.94 -8.69
CA ASP A 95 -15.64 -3.80 -7.87
C ASP A 95 -16.12 -5.20 -7.43
N PHE A 96 -15.19 -6.01 -6.95
CA PHE A 96 -15.52 -7.34 -6.45
C PHE A 96 -16.36 -7.25 -5.18
N LYS A 97 -17.35 -8.14 -5.09
CA LYS A 97 -18.18 -8.37 -3.90
C LYS A 97 -18.10 -9.84 -3.56
N ARG A 98 -17.79 -10.14 -2.32
CA ARG A 98 -17.63 -11.51 -1.83
C ARG A 98 -18.47 -11.73 -0.59
N ASP A 99 -19.07 -12.87 -0.46
CA ASP A 99 -19.83 -13.25 0.73
C ASP A 99 -18.89 -13.90 1.76
N ILE A 100 -17.87 -13.16 2.16
CA ILE A 100 -16.88 -13.56 3.17
C ILE A 100 -16.77 -12.44 4.18
N ASN A 101 -17.01 -12.78 5.45
CA ASN A 101 -16.93 -11.85 6.56
C ASN A 101 -15.60 -11.98 7.27
N VAL A 102 -14.94 -10.86 7.51
CA VAL A 102 -13.63 -10.83 8.16
C VAL A 102 -13.58 -9.82 9.29
N LYS A 103 -12.86 -10.16 10.34
CA LYS A 103 -12.45 -9.24 11.40
C LYS A 103 -10.99 -8.84 11.13
N VAL A 104 -10.70 -7.55 11.17
CA VAL A 104 -9.37 -7.03 10.84
C VAL A 104 -8.78 -6.22 11.99
N TYR A 105 -7.45 -6.28 12.15
CA TYR A 105 -6.71 -5.66 13.24
C TYR A 105 -5.81 -4.50 12.82
N SER A 106 -5.90 -4.00 11.58
CA SER A 106 -5.13 -2.82 11.17
C SER A 106 -5.78 -2.08 10.02
N ASN A 107 -5.41 -0.80 9.87
CA ASN A 107 -5.95 0.05 8.81
C ASN A 107 -5.47 -0.36 7.41
N PHE A 108 -4.22 -0.79 7.26
CA PHE A 108 -3.74 -1.19 5.94
C PHE A 108 -4.42 -2.48 5.45
N ILE A 109 -4.68 -3.42 6.35
CA ILE A 109 -5.44 -4.64 6.02
C ILE A 109 -6.89 -4.30 5.69
N LYS A 110 -7.47 -3.33 6.39
CA LYS A 110 -8.82 -2.83 6.08
C LYS A 110 -8.92 -2.34 4.64
N ASP A 111 -7.96 -1.55 4.19
CA ASP A 111 -7.91 -1.08 2.80
C ASP A 111 -7.89 -2.25 1.81
N ILE A 112 -7.06 -3.25 2.07
CA ILE A 112 -6.89 -4.43 1.21
C ILE A 112 -8.16 -5.27 1.14
N VAL A 113 -8.74 -5.63 2.28
CA VAL A 113 -9.92 -6.52 2.30
C VAL A 113 -11.15 -5.85 1.70
N LEU A 114 -11.31 -4.54 1.89
CA LEU A 114 -12.39 -3.79 1.24
C LEU A 114 -12.19 -3.75 -0.28
N ASP A 115 -10.97 -3.53 -0.75
CA ASP A 115 -10.65 -3.56 -2.17
C ASP A 115 -10.91 -4.93 -2.81
N MET A 116 -10.64 -6.00 -2.06
CA MET A 116 -10.89 -7.37 -2.50
C MET A 116 -12.37 -7.80 -2.41
N GLY A 117 -13.23 -6.96 -1.82
CA GLY A 117 -14.66 -7.20 -1.74
C GLY A 117 -15.13 -7.99 -0.53
N PHE A 118 -14.27 -8.20 0.49
CA PHE A 118 -14.68 -8.82 1.74
C PHE A 118 -15.55 -7.88 2.59
N ASN A 119 -16.36 -8.45 3.47
CA ASN A 119 -17.16 -7.70 4.43
C ASN A 119 -16.42 -7.61 5.77
N ILE A 120 -16.25 -6.40 6.29
CA ILE A 120 -15.64 -6.21 7.62
C ILE A 120 -16.74 -6.25 8.67
N VAL A 121 -16.59 -7.14 9.64
CA VAL A 121 -17.55 -7.34 10.74
C VAL A 121 -16.81 -7.44 12.08
N SER A 122 -17.53 -7.24 13.19
CA SER A 122 -16.98 -7.38 14.53
C SER A 122 -17.23 -8.76 15.15
N ASP A 123 -18.26 -9.46 14.67
CA ASP A 123 -18.64 -10.79 15.12
C ASP A 123 -19.13 -11.62 13.92
N ASN A 124 -19.35 -12.92 14.12
CA ASN A 124 -19.79 -13.85 13.06
C ASN A 124 -18.92 -13.78 11.80
N PHE A 125 -17.62 -13.74 11.98
CA PHE A 125 -16.63 -13.66 10.91
C PHE A 125 -16.17 -15.06 10.47
N ASP A 126 -15.78 -15.18 9.21
CA ASP A 126 -15.19 -16.39 8.66
C ASP A 126 -13.70 -16.48 8.96
N PHE A 127 -13.01 -15.33 8.96
CA PHE A 127 -11.58 -15.22 9.23
C PHE A 127 -11.26 -14.00 10.09
N VAL A 128 -10.14 -14.10 10.81
CA VAL A 128 -9.52 -12.99 11.54
C VAL A 128 -8.19 -12.67 10.86
N ILE A 129 -8.06 -11.46 10.34
CA ILE A 129 -6.90 -11.03 9.56
C ILE A 129 -6.14 -9.97 10.35
N TYR A 130 -4.86 -10.23 10.59
CA TYR A 130 -4.03 -9.36 11.42
C TYR A 130 -2.61 -9.25 10.84
N PRO A 131 -1.92 -8.14 11.11
CA PRO A 131 -0.53 -8.00 10.73
C PRO A 131 0.39 -8.76 11.70
N ASP A 132 1.51 -9.22 11.20
CA ASP A 132 2.49 -10.02 11.97
C ASP A 132 2.90 -9.39 13.31
N TYR A 133 3.02 -8.05 13.35
CA TYR A 133 3.41 -7.32 14.55
C TYR A 133 2.30 -7.24 15.64
N LEU A 134 1.06 -7.61 15.32
CA LEU A 134 -0.05 -7.64 16.26
C LEU A 134 -0.42 -9.05 16.73
N LYS A 135 0.38 -10.05 16.42
CA LYS A 135 0.11 -11.45 16.74
C LYS A 135 -0.27 -11.68 18.20
N ASN A 136 0.41 -11.01 19.13
CA ASN A 136 0.17 -11.16 20.58
C ASN A 136 -1.07 -10.42 21.08
N GLU A 137 -1.68 -9.57 20.26
CA GLU A 137 -2.86 -8.77 20.61
C GLU A 137 -4.16 -9.33 20.04
N VAL A 138 -4.05 -10.38 19.21
CA VAL A 138 -5.21 -11.08 18.64
C VAL A 138 -5.85 -11.94 19.71
N LEU A 139 -7.15 -11.70 19.98
CA LEU A 139 -7.88 -12.39 21.05
C LEU A 139 -8.48 -13.72 20.58
N GLU A 140 -8.72 -13.87 19.31
CA GLU A 140 -9.27 -15.08 18.70
C GLU A 140 -8.23 -16.19 18.58
N SER A 141 -8.68 -17.44 18.54
CA SER A 141 -7.80 -18.62 18.45
C SER A 141 -8.02 -19.47 17.21
N GLU A 142 -9.05 -19.15 16.39
CA GLU A 142 -9.42 -19.94 15.22
C GLU A 142 -9.52 -19.06 13.97
N ASN A 143 -9.24 -19.67 12.83
CA ASN A 143 -9.33 -19.02 11.50
C ASN A 143 -8.49 -17.77 11.39
N LEU A 144 -7.29 -17.82 11.95
CA LEU A 144 -6.34 -16.71 11.97
C LEU A 144 -5.55 -16.66 10.68
N VAL A 145 -5.45 -15.46 10.10
CA VAL A 145 -4.66 -15.18 8.89
C VAL A 145 -3.68 -14.05 9.19
N GLU A 146 -2.40 -14.37 9.19
CA GLU A 146 -1.33 -13.41 9.44
C GLU A 146 -0.85 -12.79 8.13
N ILE A 147 -0.79 -11.46 8.07
CA ILE A 147 -0.32 -10.70 6.92
C ILE A 147 1.06 -10.12 7.23
N PRO A 148 2.08 -10.40 6.39
CA PRO A 148 3.39 -9.78 6.55
C PRO A 148 3.34 -8.26 6.35
N SER A 149 4.00 -7.51 7.24
CA SER A 149 4.00 -6.05 7.20
C SER A 149 5.29 -5.44 6.64
N HIS A 150 6.43 -5.59 7.31
CA HIS A 150 7.65 -4.86 6.97
C HIS A 150 8.90 -5.73 6.81
N ASN A 151 9.22 -6.60 7.79
CA ASN A 151 10.54 -7.21 7.90
C ASN A 151 10.78 -8.39 6.93
N SER A 152 9.74 -9.12 6.56
CA SER A 152 9.84 -10.32 5.71
C SER A 152 9.17 -10.14 4.35
N ILE A 153 9.00 -8.91 3.90
CA ILE A 153 8.30 -8.57 2.67
C ILE A 153 9.11 -7.56 1.85
N SER A 154 9.00 -7.62 0.54
CA SER A 154 9.60 -6.65 -0.36
C SER A 154 9.14 -5.23 -0.05
N LYS A 155 10.02 -4.25 -0.24
CA LYS A 155 9.67 -2.82 -0.17
C LYS A 155 9.00 -2.32 -1.46
N ASN A 156 9.06 -3.09 -2.54
CA ASN A 156 8.37 -2.77 -3.78
C ASN A 156 6.85 -2.91 -3.58
N PRO A 157 6.06 -1.84 -3.80
CA PRO A 157 4.63 -1.87 -3.56
C PRO A 157 3.86 -2.87 -4.42
N PHE A 158 4.29 -3.12 -5.66
CA PHE A 158 3.66 -4.12 -6.53
C PHE A 158 3.89 -5.54 -6.01
N GLU A 159 5.12 -5.88 -5.64
CA GLU A 159 5.46 -7.20 -5.08
C GLU A 159 4.74 -7.43 -3.74
N LYS A 160 4.61 -6.39 -2.93
CA LYS A 160 3.88 -6.42 -1.68
C LYS A 160 2.40 -6.78 -1.91
N ILE A 161 1.77 -6.12 -2.87
CA ILE A 161 0.38 -6.40 -3.27
C ILE A 161 0.26 -7.83 -3.80
N GLU A 162 1.14 -8.24 -4.72
CA GLU A 162 1.10 -9.61 -5.25
C GLU A 162 1.10 -10.65 -4.14
N MET A 163 1.97 -10.50 -3.16
CA MET A 163 2.09 -11.45 -2.06
C MET A 163 0.87 -11.42 -1.13
N ARG A 164 0.45 -10.24 -0.68
CA ARG A 164 -0.67 -10.09 0.26
C ARG A 164 -1.99 -10.50 -0.37
N TYR A 165 -2.26 -10.08 -1.61
CA TYR A 165 -3.49 -10.42 -2.31
C TYR A 165 -3.55 -11.90 -2.66
N SER A 166 -2.45 -12.50 -3.09
CA SER A 166 -2.39 -13.96 -3.35
C SER A 166 -2.70 -14.77 -2.09
N LEU A 167 -2.16 -14.34 -0.95
CA LEU A 167 -2.42 -14.98 0.33
C LEU A 167 -3.91 -14.91 0.68
N LEU A 168 -4.53 -13.76 0.52
CA LEU A 168 -5.96 -13.57 0.83
C LEU A 168 -6.87 -14.23 -0.21
N GLU A 169 -6.48 -14.29 -1.49
CA GLU A 169 -7.23 -15.05 -2.49
C GLU A 169 -7.29 -16.55 -2.18
N SER A 170 -6.30 -17.08 -1.48
CA SER A 170 -6.34 -18.48 -1.06
C SER A 170 -7.47 -18.82 -0.09
N LEU A 171 -8.12 -17.79 0.48
CA LEU A 171 -9.28 -17.95 1.38
C LEU A 171 -10.61 -18.04 0.63
N ILE A 172 -10.62 -17.78 -0.67
CA ILE A 172 -11.84 -17.70 -1.50
C ILE A 172 -12.21 -19.04 -2.09
#